data_badc1bfe966ceac3d24b983ab49e9ebf
#
_entry.id   badc1bfe966ceac3d24b983ab49e9ebf
#
_cell.length_a   1.000
_cell.length_b   1.000
_cell.length_c   1.000
_cell.angle_alpha   90.00
_cell.angle_beta   90.00
_cell.angle_gamma   90.00
#
_symmetry.space_group_name_H-M   'P 1'
#
loop_
_entity.id
_entity.type
_entity.pdbx_description
1 polymer ?
#
loop_
_entity_poly.entity_id
_entity_poly.type
_entity_poly.pdbx_seq_one_letter_code
_entity_poly.pdbx_strand_id
1 'polypeptide(L)'
;MSKLHFLHSGGDKVTLTTPTNNPSTNPVFKLPQTDGSAGEFLKTDGSGALSFATAVTTTYTEYSSQTVGGANSYATTITGNPKIIEVSLFQLRHANAQNIMYRLSTSAGEITSGYHDISYSVRAGDGTIGNNVRGSAQGQGCLVNYNFTSNDNLISGEARFTRVAAGIYTWQAMYDHRFDPSRSGSDANDQYLLNSKGHIAD
;
A
#
# COMPACT_ATOMS: atom_id res chain seq x y z
N MET A 1 28.81 -22.52 -37.15
CA MET A 1 28.49 -22.01 -35.79
C MET A 1 29.03 -23.01 -34.78
N SER A 2 29.85 -22.55 -33.87
CA SER A 2 30.37 -23.39 -32.79
C SER A 2 29.30 -23.53 -31.70
N LYS A 3 29.14 -24.73 -31.19
CA LYS A 3 28.15 -25.06 -30.13
C LYS A 3 28.83 -25.89 -29.06
N LEU A 4 28.52 -25.61 -27.80
CA LEU A 4 28.89 -26.43 -26.65
C LEU A 4 27.68 -27.27 -26.25
N HIS A 5 27.88 -28.59 -26.23
CA HIS A 5 26.84 -29.54 -25.86
C HIS A 5 27.16 -30.21 -24.52
N PHE A 6 26.20 -30.21 -23.62
CA PHE A 6 26.22 -31.02 -22.41
C PHE A 6 25.28 -32.21 -22.63
N LEU A 7 25.83 -33.42 -22.66
CA LEU A 7 25.11 -34.65 -22.92
C LEU A 7 24.63 -35.25 -21.60
N HIS A 8 23.36 -35.60 -21.53
CA HIS A 8 22.80 -36.41 -20.44
C HIS A 8 22.99 -37.90 -20.76
N SER A 9 23.13 -38.75 -19.75
CA SER A 9 23.28 -40.21 -19.91
C SER A 9 22.09 -40.86 -20.64
N GLY A 10 20.91 -40.25 -20.64
CA GLY A 10 19.75 -40.69 -21.41
C GLY A 10 19.70 -40.30 -22.87
N GLY A 11 20.74 -39.63 -23.37
CA GLY A 11 20.88 -39.26 -24.80
C GLY A 11 20.45 -37.82 -25.13
N ASP A 12 19.73 -37.13 -24.26
CA ASP A 12 19.35 -35.73 -24.44
C ASP A 12 20.52 -34.80 -24.18
N LYS A 13 20.44 -33.56 -24.70
CA LYS A 13 21.51 -32.57 -24.56
C LYS A 13 21.01 -31.17 -24.32
N VAL A 14 21.76 -30.41 -23.53
CA VAL A 14 21.63 -28.94 -23.41
C VAL A 14 22.69 -28.33 -24.31
N THR A 15 22.33 -27.32 -25.07
CA THR A 15 23.22 -26.68 -26.05
C THR A 15 23.36 -25.19 -25.73
N LEU A 16 24.60 -24.70 -25.58
CA LEU A 16 24.94 -23.28 -25.66
C LEU A 16 25.42 -22.97 -27.08
N THR A 17 24.87 -21.94 -27.68
CA THR A 17 25.20 -21.52 -29.03
C THR A 17 25.45 -20.03 -29.10
N THR A 18 26.12 -19.57 -30.14
CA THR A 18 26.28 -18.14 -30.41
C THR A 18 24.94 -17.48 -30.72
N PRO A 19 24.77 -16.18 -30.42
CA PRO A 19 23.59 -15.43 -30.80
C PRO A 19 23.35 -15.45 -32.31
N THR A 20 22.13 -15.26 -32.75
CA THR A 20 21.74 -15.26 -34.15
C THR A 20 22.43 -14.15 -34.94
N ASN A 21 22.53 -12.97 -34.33
CA ASN A 21 23.24 -11.83 -34.92
C ASN A 21 24.68 -11.78 -34.40
N ASN A 22 25.59 -11.31 -35.24
CA ASN A 22 26.97 -11.11 -34.83
C ASN A 22 27.05 -9.99 -33.79
N PRO A 23 27.56 -10.24 -32.57
CA PRO A 23 27.71 -9.20 -31.57
C PRO A 23 28.77 -8.18 -32.05
N SER A 24 28.52 -6.90 -31.72
CA SER A 24 29.45 -5.80 -32.08
C SER A 24 30.78 -5.84 -31.32
N THR A 25 30.83 -6.62 -30.26
CA THR A 25 32.02 -6.85 -29.41
C THR A 25 32.12 -8.33 -29.09
N ASN A 26 33.21 -8.75 -28.46
CA ASN A 26 33.38 -10.10 -27.94
C ASN A 26 32.86 -10.19 -26.49
N PRO A 27 31.58 -10.50 -26.28
CA PRO A 27 31.07 -10.59 -24.93
C PRO A 27 31.72 -11.76 -24.18
N VAL A 28 32.10 -11.52 -22.95
CA VAL A 28 32.67 -12.52 -22.05
C VAL A 28 31.77 -12.67 -20.85
N PHE A 29 31.38 -13.89 -20.53
CA PHE A 29 30.64 -14.22 -19.30
C PHE A 29 31.56 -14.92 -18.31
N LYS A 30 31.90 -14.24 -17.24
CA LYS A 30 32.67 -14.81 -16.13
C LYS A 30 31.70 -15.49 -15.18
N LEU A 31 31.84 -16.80 -15.04
CA LEU A 31 30.99 -17.57 -14.12
C LEU A 31 31.28 -17.20 -12.66
N PRO A 32 30.30 -17.32 -11.78
CA PRO A 32 30.52 -17.16 -10.35
C PRO A 32 31.55 -18.15 -9.80
N GLN A 33 32.28 -17.77 -8.76
CA GLN A 33 33.26 -18.63 -8.10
C GLN A 33 32.66 -19.67 -7.17
N THR A 34 31.40 -19.44 -6.76
CA THR A 34 30.70 -20.31 -5.81
C THR A 34 29.33 -20.67 -6.36
N ASP A 35 28.78 -21.75 -5.87
CA ASP A 35 27.40 -22.14 -6.14
C ASP A 35 26.46 -21.14 -5.48
N GLY A 36 25.30 -20.89 -6.09
CA GLY A 36 24.23 -20.12 -5.50
C GLY A 36 23.45 -20.90 -4.47
N SER A 37 22.55 -20.21 -3.76
CA SER A 37 21.59 -20.80 -2.85
C SER A 37 20.26 -21.09 -3.56
N ALA A 38 19.45 -21.95 -2.97
CA ALA A 38 18.13 -22.24 -3.51
C ALA A 38 17.27 -20.94 -3.60
N GLY A 39 16.66 -20.70 -4.76
CA GLY A 39 15.85 -19.52 -5.02
C GLY A 39 16.64 -18.30 -5.53
N GLU A 40 17.96 -18.38 -5.65
CA GLU A 40 18.74 -17.34 -6.31
C GLU A 40 18.71 -17.47 -7.84
N PHE A 41 18.86 -16.36 -8.52
CA PHE A 41 18.99 -16.29 -9.98
C PHE A 41 20.36 -15.74 -10.39
N LEU A 42 20.79 -16.13 -11.57
CA LEU A 42 22.04 -15.64 -12.14
C LEU A 42 21.81 -14.25 -12.74
N LYS A 43 22.57 -13.26 -12.29
CA LYS A 43 22.53 -11.89 -12.82
C LYS A 43 23.88 -11.44 -13.35
N THR A 44 23.86 -10.50 -14.27
CA THR A 44 25.06 -9.81 -14.78
C THR A 44 25.26 -8.47 -14.10
N ASP A 45 26.51 -8.05 -13.96
CA ASP A 45 26.91 -6.70 -13.53
C ASP A 45 26.93 -5.68 -14.68
N GLY A 46 26.62 -6.11 -15.91
CA GLY A 46 26.75 -5.29 -17.14
C GLY A 46 28.15 -5.24 -17.74
N SER A 47 29.17 -5.78 -17.06
CA SER A 47 30.58 -5.82 -17.50
C SER A 47 31.03 -7.25 -17.79
N GLY A 48 30.10 -8.20 -17.83
CA GLY A 48 30.34 -9.59 -18.17
C GLY A 48 30.59 -10.52 -16.99
N ALA A 49 30.64 -10.03 -15.75
CA ALA A 49 30.65 -10.90 -14.59
C ALA A 49 29.24 -11.35 -14.23
N LEU A 50 29.11 -12.64 -13.91
CA LEU A 50 27.90 -13.25 -13.43
C LEU A 50 28.01 -13.52 -11.94
N SER A 51 26.92 -13.31 -11.22
CA SER A 51 26.79 -13.61 -9.79
C SER A 51 25.40 -14.13 -9.48
N PHE A 52 25.26 -14.87 -8.41
CA PHE A 52 23.96 -15.23 -7.88
C PHE A 52 23.35 -14.09 -7.05
N ALA A 53 22.05 -13.91 -7.14
CA ALA A 53 21.34 -12.90 -6.39
C ALA A 53 19.92 -13.39 -6.05
N THR A 54 19.48 -13.04 -4.87
CA THR A 54 18.09 -13.28 -4.46
C THR A 54 17.14 -12.38 -5.23
N ALA A 55 16.04 -12.92 -5.70
CA ALA A 55 14.98 -12.12 -6.29
C ALA A 55 14.46 -11.14 -5.23
N VAL A 56 14.47 -9.86 -5.55
CA VAL A 56 13.79 -8.85 -4.71
C VAL A 56 12.30 -9.04 -4.94
N THR A 57 11.66 -9.81 -4.09
CA THR A 57 10.21 -9.89 -4.06
C THR A 57 9.71 -8.74 -3.20
N THR A 58 8.91 -7.85 -3.79
CA THR A 58 8.10 -6.92 -3.00
C THR A 58 6.98 -7.74 -2.40
N THR A 59 7.15 -8.19 -1.17
CA THR A 59 6.09 -8.89 -0.45
C THR A 59 5.26 -7.90 0.33
N TYR A 60 3.96 -7.93 0.11
CA TYR A 60 3.02 -7.36 1.05
C TYR A 60 2.92 -8.31 2.24
N THR A 61 3.10 -7.77 3.43
CA THR A 61 2.90 -8.51 4.67
C THR A 61 1.58 -8.04 5.28
N GLU A 62 0.62 -8.94 5.46
CA GLU A 62 -0.56 -8.65 6.26
C GLU A 62 -0.16 -8.62 7.74
N TYR A 63 -0.34 -7.46 8.37
CA TYR A 63 -0.04 -7.29 9.79
C TYR A 63 -1.21 -7.60 10.69
N SER A 64 -2.42 -7.31 10.24
CA SER A 64 -3.62 -7.51 11.04
C SER A 64 -4.86 -7.48 10.16
N SER A 65 -5.74 -8.45 10.40
CA SER A 65 -7.12 -8.44 9.91
C SER A 65 -8.04 -8.50 11.13
N GLN A 66 -8.93 -7.53 11.30
CA GLN A 66 -9.76 -7.38 12.48
C GLN A 66 -11.22 -7.23 12.09
N THR A 67 -12.08 -8.02 12.73
CA THR A 67 -13.52 -7.74 12.74
C THR A 67 -13.81 -6.79 13.89
N VAL A 68 -14.16 -5.54 13.56
CA VAL A 68 -14.41 -4.51 14.56
C VAL A 68 -15.86 -4.53 14.99
N GLY A 69 -16.11 -4.60 16.30
CA GLY A 69 -17.45 -4.61 16.87
C GLY A 69 -17.49 -3.90 18.22
N GLY A 70 -18.17 -2.74 18.29
CA GLY A 70 -18.49 -2.06 19.53
C GLY A 70 -17.36 -1.38 20.29
N ALA A 71 -16.16 -1.26 19.71
CA ALA A 71 -15.06 -0.52 20.33
C ALA A 71 -14.89 0.88 19.75
N ASN A 72 -14.33 1.79 20.54
CA ASN A 72 -14.08 3.17 20.13
C ASN A 72 -12.76 3.35 19.38
N SER A 73 -11.85 2.39 19.47
CA SER A 73 -10.56 2.40 18.78
C SER A 73 -10.01 1.00 18.60
N TYR A 74 -9.23 0.84 17.54
CA TYR A 74 -8.46 -0.35 17.25
C TYR A 74 -7.02 0.06 16.94
N ALA A 75 -6.07 -0.71 17.44
CA ALA A 75 -4.67 -0.46 17.20
C ALA A 75 -3.97 -1.75 16.74
N THR A 76 -3.03 -1.63 15.85
CA THR A 76 -2.10 -2.69 15.46
C THR A 76 -0.68 -2.17 15.45
N THR A 77 0.26 -3.01 15.85
CA THR A 77 1.68 -2.66 15.83
C THR A 77 2.30 -3.15 14.53
N ILE A 78 2.88 -2.23 13.77
CA ILE A 78 3.58 -2.52 12.52
C ILE A 78 5.08 -2.48 12.80
N THR A 79 5.77 -3.59 12.56
CA THR A 79 7.22 -3.71 12.77
C THR A 79 7.99 -3.49 11.45
N GLY A 80 9.32 -3.34 11.54
CA GLY A 80 10.17 -3.31 10.35
C GLY A 80 10.23 -1.98 9.59
N ASN A 81 9.64 -0.92 10.12
CA ASN A 81 9.72 0.44 9.56
C ASN A 81 9.36 0.51 8.05
N PRO A 82 8.16 0.11 7.65
CA PRO A 82 7.77 0.00 6.25
C PRO A 82 7.80 1.35 5.54
N LYS A 83 8.05 1.31 4.24
CA LYS A 83 7.95 2.51 3.38
C LYS A 83 6.51 2.85 3.05
N ILE A 84 5.65 1.86 2.99
CA ILE A 84 4.25 1.97 2.63
C ILE A 84 3.42 1.18 3.64
N ILE A 85 2.34 1.79 4.11
CA ILE A 85 1.31 1.15 4.92
C ILE A 85 0.00 1.32 4.17
N GLU A 86 -0.70 0.23 3.93
CA GLU A 86 -2.02 0.23 3.31
C GLU A 86 -3.04 -0.29 4.32
N VAL A 87 -4.14 0.43 4.45
CA VAL A 87 -5.23 0.10 5.37
C VAL A 87 -6.52 0.05 4.58
N SER A 88 -7.14 -1.12 4.55
CA SER A 88 -8.45 -1.31 3.92
C SER A 88 -9.53 -1.38 4.96
N LEU A 89 -10.65 -0.73 4.70
CA LEU A 89 -11.88 -0.83 5.47
C LEU A 89 -12.94 -1.53 4.63
N PHE A 90 -13.68 -2.40 5.26
CA PHE A 90 -14.81 -3.06 4.61
C PHE A 90 -16.05 -3.02 5.50
N GLN A 91 -17.08 -2.33 5.04
CA GLN A 91 -18.37 -2.20 5.70
C GLN A 91 -18.30 -1.73 7.17
N LEU A 92 -17.38 -0.79 7.43
CA LEU A 92 -17.27 -0.20 8.76
C LEU A 92 -18.51 0.66 9.05
N ARG A 93 -19.14 0.45 10.20
CA ARG A 93 -20.19 1.31 10.76
C ARG A 93 -19.68 2.08 11.96
N HIS A 94 -20.26 3.24 12.18
CA HIS A 94 -20.09 3.97 13.43
C HIS A 94 -21.45 4.24 14.08
N ALA A 95 -21.50 4.20 15.41
CA ALA A 95 -22.74 4.29 16.17
C ALA A 95 -23.19 5.73 16.44
N ASN A 96 -22.34 6.71 16.22
CA ASN A 96 -22.59 8.11 16.53
C ASN A 96 -22.03 9.00 15.41
N ALA A 97 -22.56 10.22 15.28
CA ALA A 97 -22.06 11.24 14.37
C ALA A 97 -20.66 11.74 14.79
N GLN A 98 -19.66 10.89 14.70
CA GLN A 98 -18.27 11.15 15.10
C GLN A 98 -17.35 10.95 13.90
N ASN A 99 -16.25 11.67 13.90
CA ASN A 99 -15.19 11.48 12.90
C ASN A 99 -14.43 10.19 13.15
N ILE A 100 -14.25 9.39 12.11
CA ILE A 100 -13.34 8.26 12.10
C ILE A 100 -12.02 8.74 11.53
N MET A 101 -10.93 8.42 12.19
CA MET A 101 -9.60 8.84 11.81
C MET A 101 -8.59 7.72 12.01
N TYR A 102 -7.58 7.70 11.15
CA TYR A 102 -6.35 6.97 11.45
C TYR A 102 -5.37 7.88 12.17
N ARG A 103 -4.67 7.31 13.12
CA ARG A 103 -3.51 7.93 13.76
C ARG A 103 -2.32 7.01 13.69
N LEU A 104 -1.18 7.58 13.46
CA LEU A 104 0.08 6.87 13.59
C LEU A 104 0.59 7.00 15.02
N SER A 105 1.26 5.97 15.49
CA SER A 105 1.92 5.96 16.80
C SER A 105 3.38 5.61 16.63
N THR A 106 4.21 6.18 17.47
CA THR A 106 5.62 5.84 17.60
C THR A 106 5.86 5.14 18.93
N SER A 107 7.09 4.76 19.21
CA SER A 107 7.48 4.27 20.56
C SER A 107 7.30 5.32 21.67
N ALA A 108 7.22 6.60 21.32
CA ALA A 108 6.96 7.69 22.25
C ALA A 108 5.46 7.91 22.52
N GLY A 109 4.57 7.29 21.74
CA GLY A 109 3.13 7.41 21.88
C GLY A 109 2.41 7.74 20.58
N GLU A 110 1.12 8.05 20.72
CA GLU A 110 0.26 8.43 19.61
C GLU A 110 0.60 9.85 19.13
N ILE A 111 0.71 10.01 17.81
CA ILE A 111 0.85 11.34 17.18
C ILE A 111 -0.54 11.97 17.13
N THR A 112 -0.76 13.00 17.94
CA THR A 112 -2.06 13.68 18.09
C THR A 112 -2.13 15.05 17.41
N SER A 113 -1.06 15.48 16.74
CA SER A 113 -0.95 16.77 16.04
C SER A 113 -0.11 16.63 14.78
N GLY A 114 0.08 17.70 14.04
CA GLY A 114 0.91 17.69 12.83
C GLY A 114 0.24 17.11 11.57
N TYR A 115 -1.03 16.72 11.66
CA TYR A 115 -1.78 16.24 10.49
C TYR A 115 -2.32 17.44 9.70
N HIS A 116 -1.90 17.50 8.43
CA HIS A 116 -2.40 18.47 7.46
C HIS A 116 -3.12 17.73 6.35
N ASP A 117 -4.36 18.04 6.10
CA ASP A 117 -5.13 17.36 5.07
C ASP A 117 -6.04 18.30 4.26
N ILE A 118 -6.28 17.86 3.04
CA ILE A 118 -7.33 18.38 2.17
C ILE A 118 -8.21 17.20 1.83
N SER A 119 -9.51 17.34 2.08
CA SER A 119 -10.50 16.36 1.69
C SER A 119 -11.62 17.01 0.89
N TYR A 120 -12.18 16.27 -0.02
CA TYR A 120 -13.41 16.62 -0.71
C TYR A 120 -14.32 15.41 -0.77
N SER A 121 -15.61 15.67 -0.66
CA SER A 121 -16.66 14.67 -0.81
C SER A 121 -17.59 15.06 -1.95
N VAL A 122 -18.11 14.05 -2.63
CA VAL A 122 -19.16 14.23 -3.63
C VAL A 122 -20.37 13.46 -3.17
N ARG A 123 -21.50 14.15 -3.05
CA ARG A 123 -22.79 13.54 -2.66
C ARG A 123 -23.47 12.95 -3.90
N ALA A 124 -23.93 11.71 -3.82
CA ALA A 124 -24.51 11.02 -4.97
C ALA A 124 -25.87 11.59 -5.37
N GLY A 125 -26.68 12.09 -4.42
CA GLY A 125 -28.05 12.53 -4.69
C GLY A 125 -28.16 13.81 -5.53
N ASP A 126 -27.26 14.77 -5.34
CA ASP A 126 -27.32 16.09 -5.96
C ASP A 126 -26.00 16.57 -6.56
N GLY A 127 -24.94 15.76 -6.46
CA GLY A 127 -23.61 16.13 -6.94
C GLY A 127 -22.93 17.22 -6.10
N THR A 128 -23.47 17.56 -4.93
CA THR A 128 -22.88 18.58 -4.05
C THR A 128 -21.45 18.22 -3.68
N ILE A 129 -20.54 19.16 -3.85
CA ILE A 129 -19.14 19.00 -3.50
C ILE A 129 -18.88 19.70 -2.16
N GLY A 130 -18.49 18.93 -1.18
CA GLY A 130 -17.99 19.43 0.10
C GLY A 130 -16.48 19.47 0.13
N ASN A 131 -15.91 20.59 0.56
CA ASN A 131 -14.46 20.75 0.70
C ASN A 131 -14.10 20.95 2.17
N ASN A 132 -13.06 20.26 2.62
CA ASN A 132 -12.49 20.47 3.94
C ASN A 132 -10.97 20.62 3.82
N VAL A 133 -10.46 21.69 4.37
CA VAL A 133 -9.03 21.93 4.53
C VAL A 133 -8.75 22.05 6.02
N ARG A 134 -7.96 21.15 6.55
CA ARG A 134 -7.57 21.18 7.96
C ARG A 134 -6.06 21.44 8.05
N GLY A 135 -5.74 22.54 8.71
CA GLY A 135 -4.37 22.86 9.08
C GLY A 135 -3.94 22.16 10.37
N SER A 136 -2.66 22.27 10.70
CA SER A 136 -2.02 21.62 11.85
C SER A 136 -2.74 21.79 13.20
N ALA A 137 -3.42 22.90 13.41
CA ALA A 137 -4.11 23.18 14.67
C ALA A 137 -5.38 22.34 14.91
N GLN A 138 -5.95 21.74 13.86
CA GLN A 138 -7.15 20.92 13.94
C GLN A 138 -6.91 19.47 13.53
N GLY A 139 -5.74 19.17 13.00
CA GLY A 139 -5.38 17.88 12.45
C GLY A 139 -5.02 16.86 13.54
N GLN A 140 -6.02 16.13 14.04
CA GLN A 140 -5.82 15.08 15.05
C GLN A 140 -5.61 13.68 14.44
N GLY A 141 -5.67 13.55 13.12
CA GLY A 141 -5.54 12.26 12.42
C GLY A 141 -5.93 12.37 10.96
N CYS A 142 -5.66 11.31 10.20
CA CYS A 142 -6.09 11.16 8.81
C CYS A 142 -7.57 10.84 8.76
N LEU A 143 -8.35 11.65 8.07
CA LEU A 143 -9.80 11.54 8.07
C LEU A 143 -10.29 10.38 7.21
N VAL A 144 -11.17 9.56 7.78
CA VAL A 144 -11.92 8.51 7.08
C VAL A 144 -13.33 9.00 6.72
N ASN A 145 -13.94 9.78 7.60
CA ASN A 145 -15.23 10.41 7.37
C ASN A 145 -15.27 11.80 7.98
N TYR A 146 -16.12 12.67 7.45
CA TYR A 146 -16.29 14.02 7.97
C TYR A 146 -17.77 14.32 8.18
N ASN A 147 -18.11 14.63 9.44
CA ASN A 147 -19.36 15.25 9.87
C ASN A 147 -20.65 14.60 9.31
N PHE A 148 -20.66 13.26 9.22
CA PHE A 148 -21.88 12.55 8.85
C PHE A 148 -22.84 12.52 10.06
N THR A 149 -24.03 12.99 9.84
CA THR A 149 -25.09 13.04 10.85
C THR A 149 -25.85 11.73 10.96
N SER A 150 -25.62 10.79 10.04
CA SER A 150 -26.34 9.52 9.95
C SER A 150 -25.45 8.37 10.44
N ASN A 151 -26.00 7.58 11.35
CA ASN A 151 -25.34 6.39 11.94
C ASN A 151 -25.43 5.15 11.05
N ASP A 152 -25.98 5.29 9.84
CA ASP A 152 -26.50 4.17 9.08
C ASP A 152 -25.71 3.89 7.81
N ASN A 153 -24.60 4.60 7.60
CA ASN A 153 -23.77 4.42 6.41
C ASN A 153 -22.68 3.38 6.64
N LEU A 154 -22.49 2.55 5.63
CA LEU A 154 -21.38 1.63 5.52
C LEU A 154 -20.20 2.34 4.84
N ILE A 155 -19.05 2.31 5.48
CA ILE A 155 -17.82 2.91 4.97
C ILE A 155 -16.94 1.78 4.47
N SER A 156 -16.54 1.86 3.20
CA SER A 156 -15.56 0.97 2.60
C SER A 156 -14.54 1.79 1.82
N GLY A 157 -13.31 1.32 1.77
CA GLY A 157 -12.26 2.00 1.04
C GLY A 157 -10.87 1.74 1.60
N GLU A 158 -9.94 2.54 1.18
CA GLU A 158 -8.54 2.34 1.52
C GLU A 158 -7.80 3.65 1.79
N ALA A 159 -6.77 3.56 2.62
CA ALA A 159 -5.78 4.60 2.85
C ALA A 159 -4.39 4.04 2.62
N ARG A 160 -3.56 4.83 1.98
CA ARG A 160 -2.15 4.54 1.74
C ARG A 160 -1.28 5.62 2.37
N PHE A 161 -0.41 5.20 3.28
CA PHE A 161 0.59 6.04 3.90
C PHE A 161 1.94 5.73 3.27
N THR A 162 2.64 6.75 2.82
CA THR A 162 3.98 6.62 2.22
C THR A 162 4.96 7.42 3.06
N ARG A 163 5.97 6.75 3.56
CA ARG A 163 7.05 7.42 4.30
C ARG A 163 7.99 8.11 3.32
N VAL A 164 8.12 9.42 3.42
CA VAL A 164 9.00 10.25 2.58
C VAL A 164 10.32 10.58 3.27
N ALA A 165 10.31 10.65 4.61
CA ALA A 165 11.51 10.83 5.45
C ALA A 165 11.29 10.18 6.83
N ALA A 166 12.28 10.23 7.71
CA ALA A 166 12.10 9.81 9.09
C ALA A 166 11.03 10.68 9.77
N GLY A 167 10.00 10.07 10.36
CA GLY A 167 8.89 10.77 11.00
C GLY A 167 7.91 11.48 10.07
N ILE A 168 8.16 11.54 8.76
CA ILE A 168 7.32 12.25 7.80
C ILE A 168 6.60 11.27 6.88
N TYR A 169 5.28 11.30 6.90
CA TYR A 169 4.41 10.50 6.05
C TYR A 169 3.53 11.40 5.19
N THR A 170 3.36 11.02 3.95
CA THR A 170 2.24 11.48 3.11
C THR A 170 1.18 10.40 3.08
N TRP A 171 -0.07 10.79 2.91
CA TRP A 171 -1.16 9.84 2.81
C TRP A 171 -2.18 10.25 1.76
N GLN A 172 -2.83 9.23 1.20
CA GLN A 172 -3.97 9.36 0.30
C GLN A 172 -5.01 8.34 0.73
N ALA A 173 -6.26 8.72 0.67
CA ALA A 173 -7.36 7.83 1.01
C ALA A 173 -8.57 8.09 0.13
N MET A 174 -9.29 7.02 -0.17
CA MET A 174 -10.55 7.06 -0.90
C MET A 174 -11.56 6.14 -0.21
N TYR A 175 -12.68 6.70 0.16
CA TYR A 175 -13.74 5.97 0.86
C TYR A 175 -15.08 6.17 0.16
N ASP A 176 -15.80 5.08 0.06
CA ASP A 176 -17.18 5.02 -0.39
C ASP A 176 -18.08 4.88 0.84
N HIS A 177 -18.97 5.81 1.01
CA HIS A 177 -20.00 5.81 2.05
C HIS A 177 -21.31 5.42 1.41
N ARG A 178 -21.77 4.22 1.70
CA ARG A 178 -23.01 3.67 1.15
C ARG A 178 -24.12 3.61 2.18
N PHE A 179 -25.31 3.81 1.69
CA PHE A 179 -26.54 3.53 2.39
C PHE A 179 -26.62 2.07 2.88
N ASP A 180 -27.06 1.89 4.11
CA ASP A 180 -27.39 0.57 4.63
C ASP A 180 -28.89 0.30 4.50
N PRO A 181 -29.33 -0.51 3.53
CA PRO A 181 -30.75 -0.77 3.30
C PRO A 181 -31.44 -1.53 4.42
N SER A 182 -30.68 -2.05 5.39
CA SER A 182 -31.24 -2.79 6.53
C SER A 182 -31.77 -1.89 7.64
N ARG A 183 -31.63 -0.56 7.51
CA ARG A 183 -32.05 0.41 8.53
C ARG A 183 -33.09 1.40 8.03
N SER A 184 -34.09 1.66 8.86
CA SER A 184 -35.11 2.69 8.61
C SER A 184 -34.58 4.07 9.03
N GLY A 185 -34.61 5.05 8.13
CA GLY A 185 -34.24 6.43 8.43
C GLY A 185 -33.00 6.95 7.77
N SER A 186 -32.29 6.10 7.00
CA SER A 186 -31.21 6.55 6.14
C SER A 186 -31.77 7.02 4.80
N ASP A 187 -31.24 8.11 4.28
CA ASP A 187 -31.61 8.65 2.98
C ASP A 187 -30.70 8.06 1.90
N ALA A 188 -31.27 7.49 0.85
CA ALA A 188 -30.51 7.02 -0.32
C ALA A 188 -29.65 8.12 -0.95
N ASN A 189 -29.93 9.39 -0.64
CA ASN A 189 -29.14 10.53 -1.07
C ASN A 189 -27.86 10.75 -0.23
N ASP A 190 -27.71 10.04 0.90
CA ASP A 190 -26.54 10.18 1.80
C ASP A 190 -25.38 9.26 1.42
N GLN A 191 -25.22 8.98 0.13
CA GLN A 191 -24.03 8.31 -0.41
C GLN A 191 -22.97 9.35 -0.77
N TYR A 192 -21.74 9.11 -0.30
CA TYR A 192 -20.64 10.02 -0.55
C TYR A 192 -19.41 9.26 -1.02
N LEU A 193 -18.71 9.82 -1.96
CA LEU A 193 -17.33 9.49 -2.26
C LEU A 193 -16.44 10.52 -1.56
N LEU A 194 -15.64 10.07 -0.60
CA LEU A 194 -14.66 10.91 0.08
C LEU A 194 -13.26 10.63 -0.48
N ASN A 195 -12.60 11.68 -0.91
CA ASN A 195 -11.20 11.67 -1.28
C ASN A 195 -10.43 12.56 -0.33
N SER A 196 -9.35 12.06 0.25
CA SER A 196 -8.52 12.86 1.13
C SER A 196 -7.05 12.59 0.91
N LYS A 197 -6.22 13.60 1.13
CA LYS A 197 -4.77 13.52 1.08
C LYS A 197 -4.14 14.48 2.04
N GLY A 198 -2.96 14.16 2.51
CA GLY A 198 -2.27 15.02 3.44
C GLY A 198 -0.85 14.60 3.74
N HIS A 199 -0.29 15.21 4.76
CA HIS A 199 1.00 14.82 5.31
C HIS A 199 0.95 14.92 6.84
N ILE A 200 1.83 14.18 7.45
CA ILE A 200 2.08 14.19 8.88
C ILE A 200 3.54 14.59 9.01
N ALA A 201 3.77 15.69 9.70
CA ALA A 201 5.11 16.15 10.07
C ALA A 201 5.25 15.99 11.59
N ASP A 202 6.30 15.31 12.01
CA ASP A 202 6.68 15.16 13.40
C ASP A 202 7.45 16.40 13.86
#